data_bafd3ef7cbf3ef14386e038a6d08ef1d
#
_entry.id   bafd3ef7cbf3ef14386e038a6d08ef1d
#
_cell.length_a   1.000
_cell.length_b   1.000
_cell.length_c   1.000
_cell.angle_alpha   90.00
_cell.angle_beta   90.00
_cell.angle_gamma   90.00
#
_symmetry.space_group_name_H-M   'P 1'
#
loop_
_entity.id
_entity.type
_entity.pdbx_description
1 polymer ?
#
loop_
_entity_poly.entity_id
_entity_poly.type
_entity_poly.pdbx_seq_one_letter_code
_entity_poly.pdbx_strand_id
1 'polypeptide(L)'
;MSRIGKLPIQVPAGVTVTVNENNLVTVKGPKATLSQQVDKIITIKQEANVLTLERPNDSKQAKSMHGLYRALLHNMVVGVTTGFAKTLEMVGTGYKAKANNGGKQLDIAIGFSHPVIIAAPEGISFETPNDTTIVIKGADRQVVGSMAADIRAIRKPEPYLGKGIKYQGEHIRRKEGKTGKK
;
A
#
# COMPACT_ATOMS: atom_id res chain seq x y z
N MET A 1 -6.55 7.45 -25.31
CA MET A 1 -6.66 8.55 -24.31
C MET A 1 -6.52 7.96 -22.92
N SER A 2 -5.78 8.62 -21.99
CA SER A 2 -5.73 8.17 -20.59
C SER A 2 -6.99 8.63 -19.84
N ARG A 3 -7.94 7.73 -19.61
CA ARG A 3 -9.17 8.04 -18.85
C ARG A 3 -8.84 8.46 -17.41
N ILE A 4 -7.87 7.80 -16.78
CA ILE A 4 -7.45 8.06 -15.40
C ILE A 4 -6.79 9.44 -15.25
N GLY A 5 -5.88 9.80 -16.16
CA GLY A 5 -5.12 11.05 -16.06
C GLY A 5 -6.00 12.31 -16.11
N LYS A 6 -7.10 12.27 -16.85
CA LYS A 6 -8.04 13.40 -17.01
C LYS A 6 -8.99 13.61 -15.82
N LEU A 7 -9.08 12.63 -14.91
CA LEU A 7 -9.99 12.76 -13.77
C LEU A 7 -9.44 13.79 -12.78
N PRO A 8 -10.21 14.82 -12.40
CA PRO A 8 -9.79 15.77 -11.38
C PRO A 8 -9.60 15.08 -10.03
N ILE A 9 -8.73 15.62 -9.19
CA ILE A 9 -8.50 15.17 -7.83
C ILE A 9 -9.14 16.19 -6.90
N GLN A 10 -10.15 15.78 -6.17
CA GLN A 10 -10.78 16.59 -5.14
C GLN A 10 -9.87 16.65 -3.91
N VAL A 11 -9.54 17.84 -3.45
CA VAL A 11 -8.78 18.07 -2.22
C VAL A 11 -9.77 18.36 -1.10
N PRO A 12 -9.94 17.45 -0.12
CA PRO A 12 -10.90 17.65 0.96
C PRO A 12 -10.45 18.75 1.92
N ALA A 13 -11.41 19.31 2.66
CA ALA A 13 -11.12 20.30 3.70
C ALA A 13 -10.11 19.74 4.73
N GLY A 14 -9.12 20.53 5.11
CA GLY A 14 -8.04 20.13 6.02
C GLY A 14 -6.83 19.49 5.35
N VAL A 15 -6.81 19.39 4.02
CA VAL A 15 -5.62 19.01 3.25
C VAL A 15 -5.07 20.22 2.50
N THR A 16 -3.78 20.46 2.66
CA THR A 16 -3.06 21.53 1.94
C THR A 16 -2.13 20.87 0.91
N VAL A 17 -2.24 21.30 -0.33
CA VAL A 17 -1.35 20.88 -1.42
C VAL A 17 -0.47 22.05 -1.81
N THR A 18 0.83 21.87 -1.82
CA THR A 18 1.81 22.85 -2.29
C THR A 18 2.61 22.26 -3.43
N VAL A 19 2.77 23.02 -4.50
CA VAL A 19 3.56 22.65 -5.67
C VAL A 19 4.71 23.64 -5.80
N ASN A 20 5.94 23.12 -5.73
CA ASN A 20 7.14 23.96 -5.90
C ASN A 20 7.50 24.11 -7.39
N GLU A 21 8.34 25.08 -7.72
CA GLU A 21 8.84 25.35 -9.08
C GLU A 21 9.48 24.15 -9.77
N ASN A 22 10.05 23.22 -8.99
CA ASN A 22 10.64 21.98 -9.47
C ASN A 22 9.63 20.83 -9.64
N ASN A 23 8.32 21.10 -9.63
CA ASN A 23 7.26 20.07 -9.63
C ASN A 23 7.34 19.08 -8.43
N LEU A 24 7.92 19.49 -7.32
CA LEU A 24 7.80 18.75 -6.07
C LEU A 24 6.44 19.08 -5.45
N VAL A 25 5.57 18.09 -5.39
CA VAL A 25 4.25 18.22 -4.77
C VAL A 25 4.30 17.72 -3.35
N THR A 26 3.93 18.57 -2.41
CA THR A 26 3.79 18.21 -0.99
C THR A 26 2.33 18.27 -0.60
N VAL A 27 1.82 17.19 -0.06
CA VAL A 27 0.44 17.08 0.43
C VAL A 27 0.48 16.91 1.94
N LYS A 28 -0.02 17.90 2.66
CA LYS A 28 -0.12 17.92 4.13
C LYS A 28 -1.56 17.70 4.54
N GLY A 29 -1.80 16.71 5.37
CA GLY A 29 -3.11 16.38 5.92
C GLY A 29 -3.07 16.07 7.41
N PRO A 30 -4.21 15.67 8.01
CA PRO A 30 -4.31 15.42 9.44
C PRO A 30 -3.46 14.24 9.92
N LYS A 31 -3.19 13.24 9.07
CA LYS A 31 -2.45 12.03 9.48
C LYS A 31 -0.96 12.10 9.18
N ALA A 32 -0.58 12.73 8.07
CA ALA A 32 0.81 12.77 7.62
C ALA A 32 1.06 13.89 6.62
N THR A 33 2.34 14.11 6.32
CA THR A 33 2.80 14.93 5.19
C THR A 33 3.55 14.02 4.24
N LEU A 34 3.15 13.99 2.97
CA LEU A 34 3.77 13.21 1.92
C LEU A 34 4.30 14.15 0.83
N SER A 35 5.41 13.79 0.21
CA SER A 35 5.98 14.53 -0.91
C SER A 35 6.27 13.60 -2.08
N GLN A 36 6.04 14.08 -3.29
CA GLN A 36 6.28 13.33 -4.52
C GLN A 36 6.88 14.25 -5.59
N GLN A 37 7.99 13.83 -6.15
CA GLN A 37 8.55 14.49 -7.31
C GLN A 37 7.76 14.09 -8.55
N VAL A 38 7.23 15.07 -9.27
CA VAL A 38 6.51 14.89 -10.54
C VAL A 38 7.44 15.32 -11.69
N ASP A 39 7.43 14.57 -12.78
CA ASP A 39 8.23 14.88 -13.97
C ASP A 39 7.80 16.24 -14.56
N LYS A 40 8.77 17.01 -15.05
CA LYS A 40 8.55 18.33 -15.67
C LYS A 40 7.66 18.29 -16.93
N ILE A 41 7.50 17.11 -17.54
CA ILE A 41 6.59 16.90 -18.67
C ILE A 41 5.12 17.14 -18.29
N ILE A 42 4.77 16.96 -17.00
CA ILE A 42 3.39 17.11 -16.54
C ILE A 42 3.20 18.48 -15.87
N THR A 43 2.23 19.22 -16.37
CA THR A 43 1.82 20.49 -15.78
C THR A 43 0.73 20.23 -14.73
N ILE A 44 0.90 20.79 -13.54
CA ILE A 44 -0.04 20.66 -12.44
C ILE A 44 -0.77 21.99 -12.29
N LYS A 45 -2.10 21.96 -12.36
CA LYS A 45 -2.96 23.11 -12.09
C LYS A 45 -3.77 22.86 -10.83
N GLN A 46 -3.78 23.85 -9.96
CA GLN A 46 -4.58 23.84 -8.75
C GLN A 46 -5.60 24.98 -8.82
N GLU A 47 -6.86 24.63 -8.82
CA GLU A 47 -7.98 25.58 -8.81
C GLU A 47 -8.83 25.32 -7.57
N ALA A 48 -8.77 26.25 -6.61
CA ALA A 48 -9.45 26.13 -5.33
C ALA A 48 -9.15 24.75 -4.68
N ASN A 49 -10.15 23.85 -4.66
CA ASN A 49 -10.05 22.53 -4.03
C ASN A 49 -9.91 21.38 -5.05
N VAL A 50 -9.53 21.69 -6.28
CA VAL A 50 -9.38 20.71 -7.36
C VAL A 50 -7.99 20.76 -7.92
N LEU A 51 -7.33 19.60 -8.01
CA LEU A 51 -6.04 19.43 -8.65
C LEU A 51 -6.24 18.73 -9.99
N THR A 52 -5.75 19.33 -11.05
CA THR A 52 -5.77 18.77 -12.42
C THR A 52 -4.37 18.65 -12.98
N LEU A 53 -4.13 17.59 -13.73
CA LEU A 53 -2.87 17.36 -14.42
C LEU A 53 -3.08 17.51 -15.92
N GLU A 54 -2.13 18.17 -16.58
CA GLU A 54 -2.11 18.34 -18.04
C GLU A 54 -0.82 17.77 -18.62
N ARG A 55 -0.90 17.32 -19.85
CA ARG A 55 0.23 16.84 -20.63
C ARG A 55 0.40 17.68 -21.89
N PRO A 56 1.63 17.95 -22.36
CA PRO A 56 1.87 18.82 -23.51
C PRO A 56 1.51 18.15 -24.85
N ASN A 57 1.63 16.83 -24.93
CA ASN A 57 1.41 16.08 -26.16
C ASN A 57 0.85 14.67 -25.91
N ASP A 58 0.51 13.95 -26.98
CA ASP A 58 -0.06 12.61 -26.98
C ASP A 58 0.99 11.51 -27.16
N SER A 59 2.26 11.78 -26.85
CA SER A 59 3.31 10.76 -26.87
C SER A 59 3.01 9.62 -25.90
N LYS A 60 3.57 8.43 -26.16
CA LYS A 60 3.41 7.26 -25.30
C LYS A 60 3.91 7.55 -23.87
N GLN A 61 5.04 8.25 -23.74
CA GLN A 61 5.62 8.64 -22.47
C GLN A 61 4.70 9.62 -21.70
N ALA A 62 4.26 10.71 -22.34
CA ALA A 62 3.38 11.69 -21.70
C ALA A 62 2.04 11.06 -21.25
N LYS A 63 1.48 10.12 -22.02
CA LYS A 63 0.28 9.38 -21.63
C LYS A 63 0.49 8.49 -20.39
N SER A 64 1.62 7.78 -20.33
CA SER A 64 1.94 6.91 -19.18
C SER A 64 2.19 7.73 -17.92
N MET A 65 3.01 8.80 -18.01
CA MET A 65 3.32 9.68 -16.87
C MET A 65 2.08 10.41 -16.35
N HIS A 66 1.20 10.87 -17.24
CA HIS A 66 -0.04 11.53 -16.87
C HIS A 66 -0.94 10.64 -15.98
N GLY A 67 -1.12 9.38 -16.37
CA GLY A 67 -1.90 8.42 -15.56
C GLY A 67 -1.22 8.05 -14.24
N LEU A 68 0.11 7.87 -14.27
CA LEU A 68 0.92 7.52 -13.11
C LEU A 68 0.85 8.62 -12.04
N TYR A 69 1.23 9.85 -12.39
CA TYR A 69 1.29 10.94 -11.41
C TYR A 69 -0.10 11.31 -10.89
N ARG A 70 -1.13 11.26 -11.74
CA ARG A 70 -2.49 11.45 -11.24
C ARG A 70 -2.86 10.41 -10.18
N ALA A 71 -2.53 9.14 -10.39
CA ALA A 71 -2.82 8.09 -9.42
C ALA A 71 -2.01 8.26 -8.13
N LEU A 72 -0.72 8.63 -8.23
CA LEU A 72 0.14 8.89 -7.07
C LEU A 72 -0.39 10.06 -6.23
N LEU A 73 -0.68 11.20 -6.85
CA LEU A 73 -1.20 12.38 -6.13
C LEU A 73 -2.57 12.10 -5.50
N HIS A 74 -3.45 11.38 -6.19
CA HIS A 74 -4.72 10.96 -5.61
C HIS A 74 -4.52 10.05 -4.39
N ASN A 75 -3.59 9.08 -4.47
CA ASN A 75 -3.26 8.23 -3.33
C ASN A 75 -2.69 9.05 -2.16
N MET A 76 -1.88 10.08 -2.42
CA MET A 76 -1.37 10.96 -1.35
C MET A 76 -2.53 11.68 -0.64
N VAL A 77 -3.46 12.27 -1.39
CA VAL A 77 -4.63 12.97 -0.82
C VAL A 77 -5.47 12.01 0.04
N VAL A 78 -5.77 10.82 -0.47
CA VAL A 78 -6.51 9.78 0.29
C VAL A 78 -5.70 9.31 1.50
N GLY A 79 -4.40 9.11 1.33
CA GLY A 79 -3.53 8.61 2.39
C GLY A 79 -3.39 9.55 3.57
N VAL A 80 -3.26 10.87 3.34
CA VAL A 80 -3.16 11.84 4.43
C VAL A 80 -4.49 12.11 5.14
N THR A 81 -5.62 11.73 4.53
CA THR A 81 -6.98 11.86 5.11
C THR A 81 -7.41 10.58 5.82
N THR A 82 -7.76 9.57 5.06
CA THR A 82 -8.28 8.29 5.57
C THR A 82 -7.18 7.32 5.93
N GLY A 83 -6.05 7.36 5.22
CA GLY A 83 -4.98 6.37 5.29
C GLY A 83 -5.30 5.10 4.50
N PHE A 84 -4.33 4.21 4.44
CA PHE A 84 -4.47 2.89 3.82
C PHE A 84 -4.27 1.79 4.86
N ALA A 85 -5.00 0.70 4.67
CA ALA A 85 -4.84 -0.51 5.44
C ALA A 85 -4.74 -1.71 4.50
N LYS A 86 -3.87 -2.67 4.83
CA LYS A 86 -3.77 -3.95 4.14
C LYS A 86 -3.79 -5.06 5.17
N THR A 87 -4.73 -5.99 5.00
CA THR A 87 -4.91 -7.11 5.94
C THR A 87 -4.31 -8.38 5.36
N LEU A 88 -3.55 -9.08 6.18
CA LEU A 88 -2.99 -10.40 5.90
C LEU A 88 -3.59 -11.42 6.86
N GLU A 89 -3.80 -12.63 6.37
CA GLU A 89 -4.29 -13.78 7.13
C GLU A 89 -3.22 -14.87 7.14
N MET A 90 -2.97 -15.42 8.32
CA MET A 90 -2.07 -16.56 8.49
C MET A 90 -2.89 -17.85 8.60
N VAL A 91 -2.55 -18.83 7.80
CA VAL A 91 -3.15 -20.15 7.78
C VAL A 91 -2.10 -21.18 8.16
N GLY A 92 -2.30 -21.90 9.25
CA GLY A 92 -1.39 -22.93 9.72
C GLY A 92 -1.53 -23.20 11.23
N THR A 93 -1.34 -24.44 11.64
CA THR A 93 -1.37 -24.82 13.05
C THR A 93 -0.17 -24.19 13.78
N GLY A 94 -0.42 -23.50 14.88
CA GLY A 94 0.63 -22.85 15.68
C GLY A 94 1.18 -21.54 15.10
N TYR A 95 0.61 -21.03 14.01
CA TYR A 95 1.00 -19.73 13.45
C TYR A 95 0.38 -18.60 14.30
N LYS A 96 1.23 -17.66 14.72
CA LYS A 96 0.82 -16.52 15.52
C LYS A 96 1.57 -15.27 15.13
N ALA A 97 0.89 -14.13 15.20
CA ALA A 97 1.49 -12.81 15.07
C ALA A 97 1.07 -11.93 16.24
N LYS A 98 1.99 -11.12 16.73
CA LYS A 98 1.74 -10.16 17.80
C LYS A 98 2.39 -8.84 17.46
N ALA A 99 1.60 -7.77 17.45
CA ALA A 99 2.10 -6.41 17.35
C ALA A 99 2.55 -5.93 18.73
N ASN A 100 3.78 -5.43 18.81
CA ASN A 100 4.40 -4.93 20.04
C ASN A 100 4.78 -3.45 19.86
N ASN A 101 5.22 -2.81 20.94
CA ASN A 101 5.71 -1.41 20.94
C ASN A 101 4.73 -0.41 20.31
N GLY A 102 3.42 -0.55 20.59
CA GLY A 102 2.42 0.34 20.00
C GLY A 102 2.27 0.20 18.49
N GLY A 103 2.50 -1.01 17.95
CA GLY A 103 2.41 -1.29 16.52
C GLY A 103 3.69 -1.00 15.73
N LYS A 104 4.80 -0.68 16.39
CA LYS A 104 6.09 -0.43 15.72
C LYS A 104 6.92 -1.69 15.49
N GLN A 105 6.51 -2.80 16.06
CA GLN A 105 7.18 -4.09 15.90
C GLN A 105 6.14 -5.19 15.73
N LEU A 106 6.42 -6.12 14.84
CA LEU A 106 5.59 -7.29 14.58
C LEU A 106 6.42 -8.55 14.80
N ASP A 107 6.02 -9.38 15.74
CA ASP A 107 6.62 -10.67 16.01
C ASP A 107 5.76 -11.76 15.38
N ILE A 108 6.37 -12.60 14.54
CA ILE A 108 5.66 -13.64 13.79
C ILE A 108 6.28 -15.01 14.10
N ALA A 109 5.46 -15.94 14.55
CA ALA A 109 5.79 -17.35 14.71
C ALA A 109 5.08 -18.16 13.61
N ILE A 110 5.84 -18.70 12.65
CA ILE A 110 5.31 -19.42 11.49
C ILE A 110 6.03 -20.75 11.22
N GLY A 111 6.41 -21.45 12.29
CA GLY A 111 7.05 -22.76 12.23
C GLY A 111 8.51 -22.71 11.81
N PHE A 112 9.20 -21.59 12.03
CA PHE A 112 10.67 -21.51 12.05
C PHE A 112 11.18 -21.80 13.46
N SER A 113 12.48 -22.13 13.57
CA SER A 113 13.15 -22.37 14.85
C SER A 113 13.31 -21.10 15.71
N HIS A 114 13.11 -19.92 15.10
CA HIS A 114 13.17 -18.61 15.76
C HIS A 114 11.98 -17.75 15.33
N PRO A 115 11.52 -16.82 16.18
CA PRO A 115 10.52 -15.84 15.79
C PRO A 115 11.09 -14.88 14.75
N VAL A 116 10.27 -14.47 13.80
CA VAL A 116 10.61 -13.42 12.84
C VAL A 116 10.16 -12.09 13.41
N ILE A 117 11.09 -11.17 13.64
CA ILE A 117 10.82 -9.84 14.18
C ILE A 117 10.95 -8.81 13.06
N ILE A 118 9.92 -8.02 12.86
CA ILE A 118 9.87 -6.98 11.82
C ILE A 118 9.62 -5.63 12.47
N ALA A 119 10.52 -4.68 12.22
CA ALA A 119 10.31 -3.28 12.63
C ALA A 119 9.46 -2.55 11.59
N ALA A 120 8.53 -1.73 12.04
CA ALA A 120 7.75 -0.86 11.18
C ALA A 120 8.62 0.31 10.69
N PRO A 121 8.69 0.58 9.38
CA PRO A 121 9.29 1.80 8.87
C PRO A 121 8.46 3.03 9.29
N GLU A 122 9.01 4.22 9.10
CA GLU A 122 8.31 5.46 9.41
C GLU A 122 6.95 5.54 8.69
N GLY A 123 5.93 5.98 9.42
CA GLY A 123 4.57 6.12 8.88
C GLY A 123 3.77 4.82 8.76
N ILE A 124 4.31 3.68 9.20
CA ILE A 124 3.61 2.38 9.26
C ILE A 124 3.32 1.99 10.71
N SER A 125 2.16 1.37 10.91
CA SER A 125 1.78 0.71 12.15
C SER A 125 1.18 -0.66 11.88
N PHE A 126 1.48 -1.61 12.78
CA PHE A 126 0.92 -2.95 12.77
C PHE A 126 -0.17 -3.08 13.83
N GLU A 127 -1.23 -3.77 13.50
CA GLU A 127 -2.26 -4.21 14.44
C GLU A 127 -2.52 -5.69 14.24
N THR A 128 -2.74 -6.39 15.33
CA THR A 128 -3.09 -7.81 15.34
C THR A 128 -4.38 -7.99 16.14
N PRO A 129 -5.56 -7.82 15.51
CA PRO A 129 -6.82 -8.01 16.18
C PRO A 129 -7.00 -9.46 16.69
N ASN A 130 -6.40 -10.41 15.98
CA ASN A 130 -6.33 -11.83 16.35
C ASN A 130 -4.91 -12.34 16.10
N ASP A 131 -4.54 -13.44 16.74
CA ASP A 131 -3.22 -14.09 16.58
C ASP A 131 -2.88 -14.47 15.13
N THR A 132 -3.89 -14.60 14.26
CA THR A 132 -3.73 -15.03 12.86
C THR A 132 -3.97 -13.92 11.84
N THR A 133 -4.30 -12.71 12.29
CA THR A 133 -4.64 -11.59 11.42
C THR A 133 -3.69 -10.43 11.66
N ILE A 134 -3.05 -9.95 10.61
CA ILE A 134 -2.14 -8.80 10.64
C ILE A 134 -2.75 -7.68 9.81
N VAL A 135 -2.94 -6.51 10.39
CA VAL A 135 -3.38 -5.30 9.70
C VAL A 135 -2.22 -4.32 9.66
N ILE A 136 -1.84 -3.91 8.46
CA ILE A 136 -0.77 -2.95 8.21
C ILE A 136 -1.42 -1.63 7.83
N LYS A 137 -1.18 -0.58 8.60
CA LYS A 137 -1.76 0.75 8.37
C LYS A 137 -0.68 1.78 8.09
N GLY A 138 -0.99 2.74 7.22
CA GLY A 138 -0.09 3.84 6.92
C GLY A 138 -0.72 4.88 5.99
N ALA A 139 -0.06 6.03 5.85
CA ALA A 139 -0.48 7.08 4.95
C ALA A 139 -0.02 6.84 3.51
N ASP A 140 1.14 6.23 3.32
CA ASP A 140 1.66 5.93 1.99
C ASP A 140 1.24 4.54 1.52
N ARG A 141 0.44 4.51 0.44
CA ARG A 141 -0.04 3.26 -0.18
C ARG A 141 1.09 2.37 -0.67
N GLN A 142 2.19 2.95 -1.15
CA GLN A 142 3.32 2.20 -1.69
C GLN A 142 4.04 1.47 -0.55
N VAL A 143 4.34 2.17 0.54
CA VAL A 143 5.03 1.60 1.70
C VAL A 143 4.17 0.52 2.37
N VAL A 144 2.85 0.78 2.55
CA VAL A 144 1.90 -0.22 3.08
C VAL A 144 1.87 -1.47 2.19
N GLY A 145 1.84 -1.28 0.86
CA GLY A 145 1.81 -2.40 -0.10
C GLY A 145 3.10 -3.21 -0.12
N SER A 146 4.26 -2.54 -0.09
CA SER A 146 5.58 -3.19 -0.05
C SER A 146 5.73 -4.00 1.24
N MET A 147 5.44 -3.39 2.40
CA MET A 147 5.51 -4.06 3.69
C MET A 147 4.61 -5.30 3.75
N ALA A 148 3.39 -5.20 3.20
CA ALA A 148 2.49 -6.35 3.13
C ALA A 148 3.03 -7.47 2.23
N ALA A 149 3.68 -7.12 1.12
CA ALA A 149 4.30 -8.08 0.23
C ALA A 149 5.52 -8.77 0.87
N ASP A 150 6.35 -8.01 1.60
CA ASP A 150 7.51 -8.52 2.31
C ASP A 150 7.10 -9.50 3.41
N ILE A 151 6.09 -9.16 4.22
CA ILE A 151 5.55 -10.07 5.24
C ILE A 151 4.98 -11.33 4.60
N ARG A 152 4.21 -11.20 3.51
CA ARG A 152 3.70 -12.37 2.78
C ARG A 152 4.81 -13.23 2.18
N ALA A 153 5.91 -12.64 1.76
CA ALA A 153 7.06 -13.34 1.17
C ALA A 153 7.80 -14.23 2.16
N ILE A 154 7.74 -13.95 3.48
CA ILE A 154 8.38 -14.76 4.53
C ILE A 154 7.90 -16.21 4.46
N ARG A 155 6.60 -16.42 4.27
CA ARG A 155 6.04 -17.75 4.03
C ARG A 155 4.80 -17.67 3.14
N LYS A 156 5.04 -17.79 1.83
CA LYS A 156 3.96 -17.79 0.84
C LYS A 156 3.02 -18.98 1.06
N PRO A 157 1.71 -18.81 0.77
CA PRO A 157 0.75 -19.89 0.92
C PRO A 157 1.09 -21.04 -0.03
N GLU A 158 1.11 -22.25 0.50
CA GLU A 158 1.37 -23.46 -0.28
C GLU A 158 0.14 -23.91 -1.07
N PRO A 159 0.31 -24.64 -2.18
CA PRO A 159 -0.80 -25.02 -3.05
C PRO A 159 -1.63 -26.21 -2.56
N TYR A 160 -1.22 -26.97 -1.55
CA TYR A 160 -1.94 -28.17 -1.10
C TYR A 160 -2.92 -27.88 0.05
N LEU A 161 -2.41 -27.46 1.21
CA LEU A 161 -3.23 -27.14 2.39
C LEU A 161 -3.50 -25.64 2.50
N GLY A 162 -2.77 -24.79 1.75
CA GLY A 162 -2.88 -23.34 1.81
C GLY A 162 -2.21 -22.73 3.03
N LYS A 163 -1.30 -23.47 3.70
CA LYS A 163 -0.54 -22.96 4.84
C LYS A 163 0.42 -21.86 4.41
N GLY A 164 0.44 -20.76 5.14
CA GLY A 164 1.28 -19.60 4.86
C GLY A 164 0.56 -18.29 5.17
N ILE A 165 1.13 -17.19 4.73
CA ILE A 165 0.58 -15.84 4.85
C ILE A 165 -0.04 -15.44 3.51
N LYS A 166 -1.31 -15.08 3.51
CA LYS A 166 -2.06 -14.62 2.34
C LYS A 166 -2.70 -13.26 2.57
N TYR A 167 -3.05 -12.55 1.52
CA TYR A 167 -3.92 -11.39 1.64
C TYR A 167 -5.34 -11.80 2.04
N GLN A 168 -6.02 -10.95 2.78
CA GLN A 168 -7.43 -11.16 3.08
C GLN A 168 -8.23 -11.24 1.77
N GLY A 169 -9.04 -12.31 1.63
CA GLY A 169 -9.81 -12.57 0.42
C GLY A 169 -8.99 -13.16 -0.75
N GLU A 170 -7.69 -13.42 -0.58
CA GLU A 170 -6.87 -14.07 -1.62
C GLU A 170 -7.30 -15.55 -1.79
N HIS A 171 -7.75 -15.89 -2.99
CA HIS A 171 -8.05 -17.27 -3.34
C HIS A 171 -6.78 -17.99 -3.80
N ILE A 172 -6.35 -19.00 -3.05
CA ILE A 172 -5.21 -19.83 -3.40
C ILE A 172 -5.68 -21.02 -4.22
N ARG A 173 -5.20 -21.13 -5.47
CA ARG A 173 -5.47 -22.28 -6.30
C ARG A 173 -4.81 -23.53 -5.68
N ARG A 174 -5.63 -24.42 -5.13
CA ARG A 174 -5.16 -25.66 -4.52
C ARG A 174 -4.96 -26.75 -5.58
N LYS A 175 -3.95 -27.58 -5.32
CA LYS A 175 -3.69 -28.81 -6.07
C LYS A 175 -4.09 -29.99 -5.21
N GLU A 176 -4.54 -31.07 -5.86
CA GLU A 176 -4.75 -32.33 -5.18
C GLU A 176 -3.42 -32.96 -4.81
N GLY A 177 -3.31 -33.47 -3.58
CA GLY A 177 -2.17 -34.28 -3.18
C GLY A 177 -2.16 -35.64 -3.89
N LYS A 178 -1.04 -36.35 -3.80
CA LYS A 178 -1.00 -37.75 -4.27
C LYS A 178 -1.99 -38.55 -3.44
N THR A 179 -3.18 -38.80 -3.98
CA THR A 179 -4.08 -39.85 -3.48
C THR A 179 -3.43 -41.18 -3.83
N GLY A 180 -3.00 -41.93 -2.82
CA GLY A 180 -2.58 -43.28 -3.05
C GLY A 180 -3.70 -44.03 -3.77
N LYS A 181 -3.47 -44.44 -5.02
CA LYS A 181 -4.35 -45.42 -5.68
C LYS A 181 -4.37 -46.63 -4.76
N LYS A 182 -5.52 -46.92 -4.13
CA LYS A 182 -5.83 -48.25 -3.67
C LYS A 182 -5.99 -49.16 -4.85
#